data_970e0c3cdeb5fc2d08cd948835c14991
#
_entry.id   970e0c3cdeb5fc2d08cd948835c14991
#
_cell.length_a   1.000
_cell.length_b   1.000
_cell.length_c   1.000
_cell.angle_alpha   90.00
_cell.angle_beta   90.00
_cell.angle_gamma   90.00
#
_symmetry.space_group_name_H-M   'P 1'
#
loop_
_entity.id
_entity.type
_entity.pdbx_description
1 polymer ?
#
loop_
_entity_poly.entity_id
_entity_poly.type
_entity_poly.pdbx_seq_one_letter_code
_entity_poly.pdbx_strand_id
1 'polypeptide(L)'
;LPVFTLEAQEGRLFKPLAFTKTFAMFFASFLSITLAPMLMVLLIRGRIQPEARNPVNRFLIALYLPVVEWVLRFKKSTIALAVGAMILTLPAFQRLGSEFMPPLNEGIIFYMPTTLPGISVTQAARLLQIQDRILKSFPEVDWVFGKAGRAETSTDPAPFSMGETTVVLKPESQWRQLPADRSGWPAPLRPIGDLLLGKSRPITWEELVAEMDKALRLPGVANAWTMPIKNRIDMLSTGIRTPVGIKIFGPDLQKIEEIGKHLEMVLQTVPGTRTVYAERVTGGYYLDFELKREEIARYGLTLGDVEMMIETAIGGESITTTVEGRERYPVSVRYARELRDDVDQLNRVLVPTMNGAQIPLGQLADIRLTTGPSMIRDEDAQLSGYVYVDMVGRDIGGYVEEAKRKVAAQVQVPTGYTLSWSGQYEYMERAKERLAYVVPLTLLIIFVLLYMNFQSVAKSFIVLLSVPFSMVGAVWLLYFLGYNLSVAVWVGIIALAGVAAETGVVMIVYLDEVYERRLREGLMSSTGDLYQAIIEGAAQRVRPKMMTVTAIMAGLLPIMWSHGSGADVMKRIAAPMIGGMVTSTVLTLAVIPAIYALWRAWGMKHSARGSGLAGGRSERWTLK
;
A
#
# COMPACT_ATOMS: atom_id res chain seq x y z
N LEU A 1 -16.12 7.83 -7.78
CA LEU A 1 -16.69 6.49 -7.59
C LEU A 1 -15.64 5.45 -7.16
N PRO A 2 -14.51 5.21 -7.88
CA PRO A 2 -13.60 4.10 -7.54
C PRO A 2 -13.10 4.09 -6.09
N VAL A 3 -12.83 5.25 -5.51
CA VAL A 3 -12.35 5.35 -4.12
C VAL A 3 -13.40 4.90 -3.10
N PHE A 4 -14.68 5.07 -3.40
CA PHE A 4 -15.78 4.65 -2.51
C PHE A 4 -15.98 3.13 -2.47
N THR A 5 -15.48 2.40 -3.48
CA THR A 5 -15.57 0.93 -3.53
C THR A 5 -14.41 0.24 -2.80
N LEU A 6 -13.38 0.98 -2.39
CA LEU A 6 -12.29 0.44 -1.58
C LEU A 6 -12.84 -0.01 -0.22
N GLU A 7 -12.35 -1.13 0.29
CA GLU A 7 -12.78 -1.73 1.56
C GLU A 7 -11.60 -1.89 2.53
N ALA A 8 -11.88 -2.48 3.68
CA ALA A 8 -10.89 -2.77 4.71
C ALA A 8 -10.01 -1.54 5.05
N GLN A 9 -8.71 -1.71 5.11
CA GLN A 9 -7.75 -0.66 5.51
C GLN A 9 -7.70 0.49 4.49
N GLU A 10 -7.64 0.17 3.20
CA GLU A 10 -7.62 1.17 2.13
C GLU A 10 -8.90 2.00 2.09
N GLY A 11 -10.04 1.37 2.32
CA GLY A 11 -11.33 2.07 2.40
C GLY A 11 -11.40 3.02 3.59
N ARG A 12 -10.94 2.60 4.77
CA ARG A 12 -10.90 3.44 5.97
C ARG A 12 -10.03 4.67 5.81
N LEU A 13 -8.94 4.56 5.06
CA LEU A 13 -8.01 5.67 4.82
C LEU A 13 -8.53 6.63 3.73
N PHE A 14 -9.02 6.10 2.61
CA PHE A 14 -9.33 6.94 1.44
C PHE A 14 -10.79 7.37 1.32
N LYS A 15 -11.77 6.69 1.93
CA LYS A 15 -13.18 7.13 1.91
C LYS A 15 -13.38 8.50 2.54
N PRO A 16 -12.82 8.83 3.74
CA PRO A 16 -12.94 10.18 4.30
C PRO A 16 -12.38 11.26 3.37
N LEU A 17 -11.24 11.00 2.73
CA LEU A 17 -10.65 11.91 1.73
C LEU A 17 -11.58 12.11 0.53
N ALA A 18 -12.18 11.02 0.03
CA ALA A 18 -13.12 11.08 -1.08
C ALA A 18 -14.41 11.86 -0.72
N PHE A 19 -14.95 11.64 0.47
CA PHE A 19 -16.10 12.43 0.97
C PHE A 19 -15.78 13.91 1.07
N THR A 20 -14.66 14.26 1.72
CA THR A 20 -14.23 15.66 1.88
C THR A 20 -14.08 16.33 0.52
N LYS A 21 -13.39 15.67 -0.43
CA LYS A 21 -13.23 16.19 -1.79
C LYS A 21 -14.56 16.34 -2.52
N THR A 22 -15.45 15.36 -2.43
CA THR A 22 -16.74 15.38 -3.13
C THR A 22 -17.64 16.49 -2.59
N PHE A 23 -17.73 16.64 -1.27
CA PHE A 23 -18.51 17.72 -0.66
C PHE A 23 -17.89 19.09 -0.96
N ALA A 24 -16.57 19.24 -0.87
CA ALA A 24 -15.90 20.48 -1.22
C ALA A 24 -16.19 20.89 -2.67
N MET A 25 -16.10 19.95 -3.62
CA MET A 25 -16.42 20.22 -5.03
C MET A 25 -17.90 20.55 -5.25
N PHE A 26 -18.81 19.85 -4.58
CA PHE A 26 -20.25 20.12 -4.68
C PHE A 26 -20.57 21.55 -4.21
N PHE A 27 -20.13 21.91 -3.01
CA PHE A 27 -20.37 23.25 -2.47
C PHE A 27 -19.62 24.34 -3.26
N ALA A 28 -18.38 24.08 -3.71
CA ALA A 28 -17.65 25.02 -4.56
C ALA A 28 -18.37 25.28 -5.88
N SER A 29 -18.95 24.25 -6.52
CA SER A 29 -19.74 24.39 -7.73
C SER A 29 -21.00 25.21 -7.48
N PHE A 30 -21.73 24.94 -6.38
CA PHE A 30 -22.90 25.71 -5.99
C PHE A 30 -22.57 27.18 -5.71
N LEU A 31 -21.50 27.42 -4.94
CA LEU A 31 -21.05 28.78 -4.59
C LEU A 31 -20.53 29.55 -5.82
N SER A 32 -19.91 28.87 -6.79
CA SER A 32 -19.42 29.51 -8.02
C SER A 32 -20.55 30.08 -8.89
N ILE A 33 -21.73 29.45 -8.83
CA ILE A 33 -22.92 29.91 -9.58
C ILE A 33 -23.71 30.96 -8.83
N THR A 34 -23.73 30.88 -7.48
CA THR A 34 -24.55 31.75 -6.63
C THR A 34 -23.76 32.92 -6.03
N LEU A 35 -22.80 32.61 -5.16
CA LEU A 35 -22.08 33.60 -4.37
C LEU A 35 -21.03 34.36 -5.17
N ALA A 36 -20.28 33.66 -6.05
CA ALA A 36 -19.20 34.29 -6.78
C ALA A 36 -19.67 35.43 -7.71
N PRO A 37 -20.73 35.29 -8.54
CA PRO A 37 -21.26 36.41 -9.34
C PRO A 37 -21.73 37.58 -8.47
N MET A 38 -22.39 37.29 -7.35
CA MET A 38 -22.85 38.32 -6.41
C MET A 38 -21.69 39.11 -5.79
N LEU A 39 -20.64 38.39 -5.35
CA LEU A 39 -19.43 39.03 -4.82
C LEU A 39 -18.67 39.82 -5.90
N MET A 40 -18.65 39.34 -7.13
CA MET A 40 -18.03 40.07 -8.24
C MET A 40 -18.71 41.44 -8.47
N VAL A 41 -20.02 41.49 -8.46
CA VAL A 41 -20.78 42.75 -8.58
C VAL A 41 -20.51 43.68 -7.39
N LEU A 42 -20.36 43.15 -6.21
CA LEU A 42 -20.22 43.91 -4.95
C LEU A 42 -18.79 44.42 -4.72
N LEU A 43 -17.77 43.60 -5.05
CA LEU A 43 -16.38 43.84 -4.71
C LEU A 43 -15.55 44.39 -5.88
N ILE A 44 -15.88 44.01 -7.12
CA ILE A 44 -15.12 44.49 -8.29
C ILE A 44 -15.64 45.87 -8.69
N ARG A 45 -14.90 46.89 -8.26
CA ARG A 45 -15.18 48.29 -8.58
C ARG A 45 -14.06 48.85 -9.45
N GLY A 46 -14.43 49.73 -10.39
CA GLY A 46 -13.47 50.42 -11.26
C GLY A 46 -13.44 49.91 -12.70
N ARG A 47 -12.48 50.41 -13.51
CA ARG A 47 -12.32 50.01 -14.90
C ARG A 47 -11.57 48.68 -14.98
N ILE A 48 -12.25 47.63 -15.39
CA ILE A 48 -11.64 46.33 -15.67
C ILE A 48 -10.83 46.48 -16.96
N GLN A 49 -9.52 46.22 -16.88
CA GLN A 49 -8.68 46.28 -18.09
C GLN A 49 -9.04 45.10 -19.03
N PRO A 50 -9.18 45.37 -20.34
CA PRO A 50 -9.39 44.29 -21.31
C PRO A 50 -8.27 43.24 -21.24
N GLU A 51 -8.63 41.97 -21.40
CA GLU A 51 -7.69 40.84 -21.34
C GLU A 51 -6.49 41.01 -22.27
N ALA A 52 -6.67 41.62 -23.44
CA ALA A 52 -5.62 41.91 -24.41
C ALA A 52 -4.53 42.87 -23.89
N ARG A 53 -4.79 43.65 -22.84
CA ARG A 53 -3.80 44.56 -22.22
C ARG A 53 -3.04 43.94 -21.06
N ASN A 54 -3.44 42.77 -20.58
CA ASN A 54 -2.75 42.10 -19.48
C ASN A 54 -1.37 41.60 -19.96
N PRO A 55 -0.24 42.01 -19.34
CA PRO A 55 1.10 41.65 -19.79
C PRO A 55 1.36 40.14 -19.69
N VAL A 56 0.83 39.46 -18.66
CA VAL A 56 0.96 38.01 -18.48
C VAL A 56 0.22 37.28 -19.61
N ASN A 57 -0.99 37.72 -19.96
CA ASN A 57 -1.76 37.11 -21.03
C ASN A 57 -1.06 37.29 -22.39
N ARG A 58 -0.54 38.49 -22.67
CA ARG A 58 0.23 38.78 -23.89
C ARG A 58 1.48 37.87 -23.98
N PHE A 59 2.21 37.71 -22.89
CA PHE A 59 3.39 36.85 -22.84
C PHE A 59 3.02 35.40 -23.12
N LEU A 60 1.98 34.87 -22.46
CA LEU A 60 1.52 33.46 -22.63
C LEU A 60 1.03 33.23 -24.07
N ILE A 61 0.26 34.15 -24.64
CA ILE A 61 -0.22 34.03 -26.02
C ILE A 61 0.96 34.14 -27.01
N ALA A 62 1.88 35.09 -26.83
CA ALA A 62 3.05 35.22 -27.68
C ALA A 62 3.96 33.98 -27.68
N LEU A 63 4.08 33.32 -26.53
CA LEU A 63 4.81 32.06 -26.41
C LEU A 63 4.06 30.88 -27.08
N TYR A 64 2.73 30.87 -27.01
CA TYR A 64 1.92 29.77 -27.49
C TYR A 64 1.62 29.82 -29.00
N LEU A 65 1.41 31.00 -29.58
CA LEU A 65 1.04 31.16 -31.00
C LEU A 65 1.98 30.38 -31.94
N PRO A 66 3.32 30.55 -31.88
CA PRO A 66 4.20 29.79 -32.75
C PRO A 66 4.11 28.27 -32.56
N VAL A 67 3.79 27.82 -31.33
CA VAL A 67 3.62 26.39 -31.03
C VAL A 67 2.38 25.84 -31.72
N VAL A 68 1.22 26.51 -31.62
CA VAL A 68 -0.01 26.03 -32.25
C VAL A 68 0.06 26.08 -33.76
N GLU A 69 0.71 27.13 -34.35
CA GLU A 69 0.95 27.20 -35.79
C GLU A 69 1.82 26.06 -36.28
N TRP A 70 2.91 25.77 -35.58
CA TRP A 70 3.77 24.63 -35.87
C TRP A 70 3.01 23.29 -35.77
N VAL A 71 2.21 23.09 -34.72
CA VAL A 71 1.38 21.93 -34.50
C VAL A 71 0.36 21.73 -35.63
N LEU A 72 -0.31 22.77 -36.06
CA LEU A 72 -1.26 22.70 -37.18
C LEU A 72 -0.60 22.45 -38.52
N ARG A 73 0.63 22.97 -38.73
CA ARG A 73 1.44 22.68 -39.91
C ARG A 73 1.86 21.22 -39.97
N PHE A 74 2.31 20.65 -38.83
CA PHE A 74 2.82 19.28 -38.72
C PHE A 74 1.90 18.36 -37.89
N LYS A 75 0.57 18.51 -38.02
CA LYS A 75 -0.44 17.82 -37.20
C LYS A 75 -0.29 16.31 -37.15
N LYS A 76 0.08 15.64 -38.26
CA LYS A 76 0.30 14.19 -38.29
C LYS A 76 1.54 13.79 -37.47
N SER A 77 2.63 14.55 -37.55
CA SER A 77 3.86 14.34 -36.80
C SER A 77 3.65 14.59 -35.30
N THR A 78 2.85 15.60 -34.94
CA THR A 78 2.49 15.90 -33.54
C THR A 78 1.72 14.73 -32.93
N ILE A 79 0.74 14.17 -33.63
CA ILE A 79 -0.01 13.00 -33.16
C ILE A 79 0.89 11.75 -33.10
N ALA A 80 1.74 11.53 -34.11
CA ALA A 80 2.68 10.42 -34.13
C ALA A 80 3.67 10.49 -32.94
N LEU A 81 4.18 11.70 -32.63
CA LEU A 81 5.03 11.93 -31.46
C LEU A 81 4.29 11.64 -30.16
N ALA A 82 3.03 12.06 -30.04
CA ALA A 82 2.20 11.79 -28.86
C ALA A 82 1.96 10.29 -28.66
N VAL A 83 1.61 9.58 -29.73
CA VAL A 83 1.45 8.11 -29.70
C VAL A 83 2.79 7.42 -29.40
N GLY A 84 3.90 7.89 -29.98
CA GLY A 84 5.23 7.41 -29.71
C GLY A 84 5.62 7.57 -28.22
N ALA A 85 5.30 8.71 -27.60
CA ALA A 85 5.51 8.94 -26.18
C ALA A 85 4.70 7.98 -25.30
N MET A 86 3.44 7.69 -25.68
CA MET A 86 2.63 6.70 -24.99
C MET A 86 3.24 5.29 -25.09
N ILE A 87 3.67 4.88 -26.29
CA ILE A 87 4.32 3.57 -26.51
C ILE A 87 5.61 3.47 -25.70
N LEU A 88 6.45 4.52 -25.72
CA LEU A 88 7.70 4.57 -24.96
C LEU A 88 7.48 4.52 -23.44
N THR A 89 6.30 4.87 -22.96
CA THR A 89 5.94 4.81 -21.54
C THR A 89 5.62 3.38 -21.07
N LEU A 90 5.22 2.47 -21.96
CA LEU A 90 4.88 1.09 -21.61
C LEU A 90 6.03 0.33 -20.91
N PRO A 91 7.29 0.37 -21.41
CA PRO A 91 8.40 -0.27 -20.70
C PRO A 91 8.69 0.36 -19.32
N ALA A 92 8.52 1.67 -19.17
CA ALA A 92 8.66 2.34 -17.89
C ALA A 92 7.57 1.88 -16.91
N PHE A 93 6.32 1.79 -17.36
CA PHE A 93 5.19 1.29 -16.57
C PHE A 93 5.39 -0.17 -16.11
N GLN A 94 5.88 -1.03 -17.00
CA GLN A 94 6.17 -2.44 -16.67
C GLN A 94 7.31 -2.61 -15.67
N ARG A 95 8.22 -1.61 -15.57
CA ARG A 95 9.31 -1.62 -14.60
C ARG A 95 8.94 -1.01 -13.25
N LEU A 96 7.77 -0.39 -13.13
CA LEU A 96 7.26 0.04 -11.84
C LEU A 96 6.89 -1.21 -11.04
N GLY A 97 7.48 -1.34 -9.85
CA GLY A 97 7.10 -2.37 -8.90
C GLY A 97 5.68 -2.18 -8.38
N SER A 98 5.16 -3.15 -7.67
CA SER A 98 3.84 -3.08 -7.05
C SER A 98 3.89 -3.34 -5.55
N GLU A 99 3.18 -2.50 -4.79
CA GLU A 99 3.05 -2.59 -3.33
C GLU A 99 1.60 -2.30 -2.93
N PHE A 100 1.20 -2.75 -1.75
CA PHE A 100 -0.15 -2.43 -1.25
C PHE A 100 -0.27 -0.94 -0.92
N MET A 101 0.48 -0.50 0.07
CA MET A 101 0.56 0.90 0.48
C MET A 101 1.97 1.24 0.94
N PRO A 102 2.42 2.48 0.76
CA PRO A 102 3.66 2.94 1.37
C PRO A 102 3.56 2.84 2.89
N PRO A 103 4.68 2.59 3.59
CA PRO A 103 4.67 2.52 5.03
C PRO A 103 4.21 3.86 5.63
N LEU A 104 3.25 3.79 6.53
CA LEU A 104 2.91 4.91 7.41
C LEU A 104 3.98 4.94 8.50
N ASN A 105 4.97 5.81 8.37
CA ASN A 105 6.01 5.93 9.37
C ASN A 105 5.41 6.40 10.70
N GLU A 106 5.45 5.52 11.70
CA GLU A 106 4.93 5.78 13.05
C GLU A 106 6.00 6.42 13.96
N GLY A 107 7.24 6.57 13.48
CA GLY A 107 8.37 7.06 14.28
C GLY A 107 8.88 6.06 15.32
N ILE A 108 8.35 4.85 15.33
CA ILE A 108 8.64 3.77 16.28
C ILE A 108 8.88 2.49 15.51
N ILE A 109 9.96 1.77 15.84
CA ILE A 109 10.20 0.43 15.32
C ILE A 109 9.55 -0.59 16.26
N PHE A 110 8.91 -1.59 15.68
CA PHE A 110 8.40 -2.76 16.41
C PHE A 110 9.14 -4.00 15.95
N TYR A 111 9.99 -4.51 16.83
CA TYR A 111 10.81 -5.69 16.60
C TYR A 111 10.12 -6.93 17.18
N MET A 112 9.91 -7.94 16.36
CA MET A 112 9.20 -9.17 16.72
C MET A 112 10.06 -10.42 16.47
N PRO A 113 10.99 -10.71 17.36
CA PRO A 113 11.78 -11.95 17.27
C PRO A 113 10.90 -13.17 17.54
N THR A 114 11.17 -14.26 16.85
CA THR A 114 10.55 -15.55 17.09
C THR A 114 11.63 -16.60 17.35
N THR A 115 11.46 -17.34 18.42
CA THR A 115 12.31 -18.47 18.78
C THR A 115 11.58 -19.80 18.52
N LEU A 116 12.26 -20.92 18.73
CA LEU A 116 11.62 -22.22 18.69
C LEU A 116 10.57 -22.33 19.83
N PRO A 117 9.46 -23.04 19.60
CA PRO A 117 8.50 -23.36 20.65
C PRO A 117 9.16 -24.09 21.82
N GLY A 118 8.60 -23.94 23.02
CA GLY A 118 9.14 -24.61 24.21
C GLY A 118 10.27 -23.86 24.92
N ILE A 119 10.60 -22.62 24.51
CA ILE A 119 11.53 -21.77 25.26
C ILE A 119 11.01 -21.55 26.68
N SER A 120 11.89 -21.71 27.69
CA SER A 120 11.53 -21.47 29.11
C SER A 120 11.38 -19.96 29.38
N VAL A 121 10.58 -19.61 30.41
CA VAL A 121 10.39 -18.22 30.86
C VAL A 121 11.75 -17.55 31.17
N THR A 122 12.64 -18.27 31.85
CA THR A 122 13.98 -17.76 32.21
C THR A 122 14.82 -17.45 30.97
N GLN A 123 14.79 -18.33 29.97
CA GLN A 123 15.54 -18.12 28.73
C GLN A 123 14.92 -17.02 27.87
N ALA A 124 13.58 -16.95 27.80
CA ALA A 124 12.89 -15.86 27.13
C ALA A 124 13.22 -14.51 27.75
N ALA A 125 13.21 -14.40 29.08
CA ALA A 125 13.59 -13.18 29.80
C ALA A 125 15.06 -12.77 29.55
N ARG A 126 15.99 -13.75 29.57
CA ARG A 126 17.41 -13.51 29.27
C ARG A 126 17.61 -13.02 27.83
N LEU A 127 16.96 -13.67 26.87
CA LEU A 127 17.02 -13.30 25.45
C LEU A 127 16.49 -11.90 25.23
N LEU A 128 15.32 -11.58 25.81
CA LEU A 128 14.70 -10.26 25.74
C LEU A 128 15.67 -9.17 26.24
N GLN A 129 16.30 -9.36 27.41
CA GLN A 129 17.26 -8.42 27.96
C GLN A 129 18.51 -8.23 27.09
N ILE A 130 18.99 -9.29 26.43
CA ILE A 130 20.12 -9.20 25.50
C ILE A 130 19.72 -8.37 24.28
N GLN A 131 18.56 -8.65 23.69
CA GLN A 131 18.05 -7.94 22.52
C GLN A 131 17.81 -6.46 22.82
N ASP A 132 17.17 -6.13 23.94
CA ASP A 132 16.90 -4.77 24.37
C ASP A 132 18.19 -3.97 24.60
N ARG A 133 19.23 -4.58 25.18
CA ARG A 133 20.55 -3.93 25.34
C ARG A 133 21.22 -3.65 23.99
N ILE A 134 21.15 -4.58 23.05
CA ILE A 134 21.69 -4.37 21.70
C ILE A 134 20.95 -3.22 21.02
N LEU A 135 19.62 -3.24 21.03
CA LEU A 135 18.80 -2.18 20.44
C LEU A 135 19.07 -0.82 21.08
N LYS A 136 19.17 -0.76 22.42
CA LYS A 136 19.46 0.48 23.15
C LYS A 136 20.86 1.04 22.87
N SER A 137 21.80 0.24 22.38
CA SER A 137 23.15 0.71 22.05
C SER A 137 23.23 1.58 20.80
N PHE A 138 22.20 1.60 19.96
CA PHE A 138 22.14 2.43 18.75
C PHE A 138 21.93 3.91 19.12
N PRO A 139 22.71 4.84 18.55
CA PRO A 139 22.62 6.26 18.88
C PRO A 139 21.26 6.90 18.59
N GLU A 140 20.54 6.39 17.59
CA GLU A 140 19.22 6.83 17.16
C GLU A 140 18.10 6.43 18.12
N VAL A 141 18.37 5.48 19.03
CA VAL A 141 17.35 4.93 19.94
C VAL A 141 17.26 5.79 21.20
N ASP A 142 16.04 6.23 21.51
CA ASP A 142 15.74 6.96 22.74
C ASP A 142 15.49 5.99 23.91
N TRP A 143 14.52 5.09 23.76
CA TRP A 143 14.27 4.03 24.74
C TRP A 143 13.71 2.77 24.09
N VAL A 144 13.80 1.65 24.83
CA VAL A 144 13.38 0.32 24.41
C VAL A 144 12.48 -0.29 25.47
N PHE A 145 11.39 -0.89 25.05
CA PHE A 145 10.48 -1.64 25.90
C PHE A 145 10.17 -3.00 25.25
N GLY A 146 10.60 -4.07 25.88
CA GLY A 146 10.36 -5.43 25.41
C GLY A 146 9.42 -6.21 26.33
N LYS A 147 8.59 -7.08 25.72
CA LYS A 147 7.81 -8.08 26.44
C LYS A 147 7.96 -9.47 25.79
N ALA A 148 7.84 -10.52 26.60
CA ALA A 148 7.72 -11.90 26.17
C ALA A 148 6.57 -12.57 26.93
N GLY A 149 5.75 -13.35 26.22
CA GLY A 149 4.51 -13.93 26.75
C GLY A 149 3.28 -13.06 26.49
N ARG A 150 2.12 -13.66 26.68
CA ARG A 150 0.81 -13.04 26.44
C ARG A 150 0.20 -12.51 27.73
N ALA A 151 -0.68 -11.50 27.57
CA ALA A 151 -1.67 -11.18 28.59
C ALA A 151 -2.84 -12.20 28.54
N GLU A 152 -3.55 -12.37 29.65
CA GLU A 152 -4.75 -13.21 29.69
C GLU A 152 -5.95 -12.53 29.02
N THR A 153 -5.81 -12.22 27.74
CA THR A 153 -6.84 -11.59 26.92
C THR A 153 -6.94 -12.27 25.56
N SER A 154 -8.12 -12.26 24.96
CA SER A 154 -8.35 -12.80 23.61
C SER A 154 -7.63 -12.03 22.50
N THR A 155 -7.15 -10.81 22.79
CA THR A 155 -6.54 -9.91 21.81
C THR A 155 -5.02 -9.95 21.75
N ASP A 156 -4.38 -10.72 22.63
CA ASP A 156 -2.91 -10.89 22.66
C ASP A 156 -2.54 -12.38 22.68
N PRO A 157 -2.43 -13.04 21.51
CA PRO A 157 -2.15 -14.46 21.40
C PRO A 157 -0.65 -14.80 21.45
N ALA A 158 0.24 -13.84 21.74
CA ALA A 158 1.69 -14.01 21.65
C ALA A 158 2.23 -15.05 22.66
N PRO A 159 2.79 -16.21 22.22
CA PRO A 159 3.44 -17.17 23.11
C PRO A 159 4.81 -16.65 23.58
N PHE A 160 5.44 -17.31 24.56
CA PHE A 160 6.80 -16.96 25.01
C PHE A 160 7.85 -17.01 23.91
N SER A 161 7.65 -17.83 22.89
CA SER A 161 8.54 -17.92 21.72
C SER A 161 8.48 -16.69 20.82
N MET A 162 7.48 -15.81 20.98
CA MET A 162 7.34 -14.58 20.22
C MET A 162 7.57 -13.38 21.13
N GLY A 163 8.76 -12.79 21.04
CA GLY A 163 9.07 -11.53 21.71
C GLY A 163 8.45 -10.34 20.96
N GLU A 164 8.17 -9.27 21.67
CA GLU A 164 7.69 -8.01 21.13
C GLU A 164 8.45 -6.86 21.78
N THR A 165 9.19 -6.10 20.99
CA THR A 165 9.98 -4.98 21.50
C THR A 165 9.65 -3.71 20.74
N THR A 166 9.21 -2.70 21.48
CA THR A 166 8.99 -1.34 21.00
C THR A 166 10.27 -0.54 21.12
N VAL A 167 10.76 0.00 20.02
CA VAL A 167 11.98 0.82 19.96
C VAL A 167 11.60 2.23 19.55
N VAL A 168 11.64 3.15 20.50
CA VAL A 168 11.35 4.57 20.26
C VAL A 168 12.62 5.26 19.81
N LEU A 169 12.52 5.96 18.69
CA LEU A 169 13.64 6.66 18.07
C LEU A 169 13.66 8.14 18.50
N LYS A 170 14.85 8.70 18.57
CA LYS A 170 15.06 10.14 18.69
C LYS A 170 14.55 10.87 17.44
N PRO A 171 14.30 12.19 17.52
CA PRO A 171 14.01 12.99 16.34
C PRO A 171 15.07 12.81 15.24
N GLU A 172 14.65 12.74 13.96
CA GLU A 172 15.54 12.51 12.81
C GLU A 172 16.73 13.50 12.74
N SER A 173 16.55 14.72 13.26
CA SER A 173 17.62 15.72 13.35
C SER A 173 18.82 15.30 14.22
N GLN A 174 18.63 14.32 15.10
CA GLN A 174 19.66 13.78 15.99
C GLN A 174 20.26 12.46 15.48
N TRP A 175 19.82 11.97 14.33
CA TRP A 175 20.32 10.71 13.77
C TRP A 175 21.72 10.89 13.18
N ARG A 176 22.48 9.80 13.14
CA ARG A 176 23.83 9.77 12.54
C ARG A 176 23.79 10.28 11.11
N GLN A 177 24.79 11.08 10.77
CA GLN A 177 24.99 11.59 9.43
C GLN A 177 25.91 10.65 8.66
N LEU A 178 25.42 10.12 7.54
CA LEU A 178 26.18 9.30 6.61
C LEU A 178 26.58 10.10 5.37
N PRO A 179 27.69 9.75 4.68
CA PRO A 179 28.01 10.36 3.40
C PRO A 179 26.85 10.20 2.41
N ALA A 180 26.51 11.26 1.69
CA ALA A 180 25.48 11.18 0.66
C ALA A 180 26.00 10.35 -0.54
N ASP A 181 25.40 9.18 -0.77
CA ASP A 181 25.73 8.37 -1.95
C ASP A 181 25.10 8.96 -3.19
N ARG A 182 25.91 9.49 -4.08
CA ARG A 182 25.54 10.01 -5.40
C ARG A 182 26.24 9.25 -6.52
N SER A 183 26.64 8.02 -6.28
CA SER A 183 27.31 7.16 -7.29
C SER A 183 26.46 7.01 -8.56
N GLY A 184 25.15 6.97 -8.42
CA GLY A 184 24.18 6.90 -9.53
C GLY A 184 23.99 8.21 -10.31
N TRP A 185 24.52 9.34 -9.84
CA TRP A 185 24.40 10.62 -10.55
C TRP A 185 25.47 10.74 -11.66
N PRO A 186 25.15 11.40 -12.81
CA PRO A 186 26.16 11.75 -13.81
C PRO A 186 27.30 12.54 -13.17
N ALA A 187 28.54 12.19 -13.52
CA ALA A 187 29.74 12.76 -12.89
C ALA A 187 29.73 14.30 -12.76
N PRO A 188 29.32 15.10 -13.79
CA PRO A 188 29.31 16.55 -13.69
C PRO A 188 28.24 17.12 -12.74
N LEU A 189 27.21 16.34 -12.40
CA LEU A 189 26.12 16.79 -11.49
C LEU A 189 26.42 16.48 -10.02
N ARG A 190 27.37 15.62 -9.71
CA ARG A 190 27.74 15.25 -8.33
C ARG A 190 28.19 16.44 -7.49
N PRO A 191 29.13 17.30 -7.96
CA PRO A 191 29.56 18.45 -7.16
C PRO A 191 28.46 19.51 -6.99
N ILE A 192 27.55 19.64 -7.97
CA ILE A 192 26.38 20.51 -7.85
C ILE A 192 25.41 19.97 -6.80
N GLY A 193 25.20 18.66 -6.78
CA GLY A 193 24.41 17.98 -5.75
C GLY A 193 25.03 18.14 -4.36
N ASP A 194 26.36 18.06 -4.23
CA ASP A 194 27.07 18.28 -2.95
C ASP A 194 26.97 19.70 -2.44
N LEU A 195 26.95 20.67 -3.36
CA LEU A 195 26.81 22.08 -3.01
C LEU A 195 25.38 22.45 -2.59
N LEU A 196 24.36 21.90 -3.28
CA LEU A 196 22.95 22.26 -3.06
C LEU A 196 22.28 21.43 -1.96
N LEU A 197 22.64 20.17 -1.83
CA LEU A 197 21.97 19.20 -0.93
C LEU A 197 22.84 18.74 0.24
N GLY A 198 24.08 19.25 0.34
CA GLY A 198 25.04 18.86 1.38
C GLY A 198 25.80 17.57 1.04
N LYS A 199 26.91 17.33 1.71
CA LYS A 199 27.78 16.14 1.55
C LYS A 199 27.36 14.96 2.42
N SER A 200 26.51 15.19 3.40
CA SER A 200 26.00 14.18 4.33
C SER A 200 24.48 14.15 4.34
N ARG A 201 23.92 13.02 4.70
CA ARG A 201 22.49 12.83 4.94
C ARG A 201 22.28 12.04 6.23
N PRO A 202 21.14 12.16 6.91
CA PRO A 202 20.82 11.26 8.00
C PRO A 202 20.72 9.82 7.51
N ILE A 203 21.03 8.86 8.36
CA ILE A 203 20.78 7.44 8.10
C ILE A 203 19.29 7.25 7.81
N THR A 204 18.95 6.42 6.83
CA THR A 204 17.54 6.12 6.53
C THR A 204 16.98 5.07 7.49
N TRP A 205 15.66 5.02 7.58
CA TRP A 205 14.95 3.99 8.34
C TRP A 205 15.37 2.57 7.93
N GLU A 206 15.44 2.31 6.64
CA GLU A 206 15.80 1.00 6.08
C GLU A 206 17.23 0.61 6.42
N GLU A 207 18.16 1.56 6.37
CA GLU A 207 19.56 1.35 6.74
C GLU A 207 19.69 1.07 8.25
N LEU A 208 18.98 1.84 9.09
CA LEU A 208 18.98 1.63 10.53
C LEU A 208 18.43 0.25 10.90
N VAL A 209 17.29 -0.14 10.30
CA VAL A 209 16.71 -1.48 10.51
C VAL A 209 17.66 -2.57 10.01
N ALA A 210 18.36 -2.36 8.88
CA ALA A 210 19.32 -3.34 8.38
C ALA A 210 20.53 -3.51 9.31
N GLU A 211 21.03 -2.43 9.92
CA GLU A 211 22.10 -2.49 10.92
C GLU A 211 21.62 -3.20 12.19
N MET A 212 20.42 -2.89 12.68
CA MET A 212 19.80 -3.57 13.83
C MET A 212 19.60 -5.05 13.58
N ASP A 213 19.08 -5.42 12.38
CA ASP A 213 18.90 -6.81 12.00
C ASP A 213 20.21 -7.59 12.01
N LYS A 214 21.28 -6.97 11.48
CA LYS A 214 22.61 -7.59 11.49
C LYS A 214 23.15 -7.79 12.91
N ALA A 215 22.93 -6.83 13.81
CA ALA A 215 23.38 -6.91 15.21
C ALA A 215 22.58 -7.95 16.02
N LEU A 216 21.32 -8.24 15.62
CA LEU A 216 20.41 -9.16 16.29
C LEU A 216 20.33 -10.53 15.63
N ARG A 217 21.31 -10.93 14.81
CA ARG A 217 21.41 -12.28 14.26
C ARG A 217 21.86 -13.25 15.33
N LEU A 218 20.92 -13.66 16.18
CA LEU A 218 21.14 -14.62 17.24
C LEU A 218 20.75 -16.03 16.78
N PRO A 219 21.51 -17.09 17.16
CA PRO A 219 21.16 -18.47 16.83
C PRO A 219 19.76 -18.84 17.32
N GLY A 220 18.95 -19.46 16.45
CA GLY A 220 17.59 -19.90 16.79
C GLY A 220 16.54 -18.78 16.90
N VAL A 221 16.87 -17.55 16.47
CA VAL A 221 15.96 -16.41 16.47
C VAL A 221 15.70 -15.96 15.03
N ALA A 222 14.44 -15.91 14.65
CA ALA A 222 13.99 -15.31 13.39
C ALA A 222 13.49 -13.89 13.65
N ASN A 223 14.09 -12.90 12.98
CA ASN A 223 13.74 -11.49 13.14
C ASN A 223 12.58 -11.12 12.24
N ALA A 224 11.67 -10.27 12.73
CA ALA A 224 10.68 -9.56 11.93
C ALA A 224 10.61 -8.09 12.38
N TRP A 225 10.54 -7.18 11.42
CA TRP A 225 10.55 -5.74 11.62
C TRP A 225 9.29 -5.11 11.10
N THR A 226 8.61 -4.35 11.93
CA THR A 226 7.36 -3.68 11.61
C THR A 226 7.19 -2.40 12.42
N MET A 227 5.97 -1.89 12.50
CA MET A 227 5.59 -0.76 13.34
C MET A 227 4.37 -1.16 14.19
N PRO A 228 4.18 -0.58 15.39
CA PRO A 228 3.18 -1.07 16.35
C PRO A 228 1.74 -1.10 15.82
N ILE A 229 1.25 0.02 15.27
CA ILE A 229 -0.13 0.13 14.76
C ILE A 229 -0.29 -0.73 13.51
N LYS A 230 0.66 -0.62 12.58
CA LYS A 230 0.67 -1.43 11.36
C LYS A 230 0.62 -2.92 11.66
N ASN A 231 1.48 -3.39 12.57
CA ASN A 231 1.51 -4.80 12.97
C ASN A 231 0.16 -5.26 13.54
N ARG A 232 -0.44 -4.44 14.42
CA ARG A 232 -1.74 -4.75 15.01
C ARG A 232 -2.82 -4.93 13.95
N ILE A 233 -2.85 -4.03 12.96
CA ILE A 233 -3.80 -4.10 11.85
C ILE A 233 -3.54 -5.34 10.99
N ASP A 234 -2.29 -5.59 10.61
CA ASP A 234 -1.92 -6.71 9.74
C ASP A 234 -2.23 -8.05 10.42
N MET A 235 -1.85 -8.23 11.69
CA MET A 235 -2.12 -9.45 12.44
C MET A 235 -3.61 -9.71 12.68
N LEU A 236 -4.41 -8.67 12.98
CA LEU A 236 -5.84 -8.86 13.22
C LEU A 236 -6.64 -9.13 11.94
N SER A 237 -6.15 -8.69 10.79
CA SER A 237 -6.87 -8.85 9.53
C SER A 237 -6.42 -10.05 8.70
N THR A 238 -5.14 -10.40 8.72
CA THR A 238 -4.60 -11.52 7.92
C THR A 238 -3.96 -12.61 8.76
N GLY A 239 -3.68 -12.37 10.04
CA GLY A 239 -2.88 -13.25 10.89
C GLY A 239 -1.37 -13.19 10.62
N ILE A 240 -0.94 -12.47 9.58
CA ILE A 240 0.45 -12.40 9.12
C ILE A 240 1.08 -11.07 9.54
N ARG A 241 2.21 -11.15 10.28
CA ARG A 241 2.95 -9.97 10.78
C ARG A 241 4.02 -9.43 9.82
N THR A 242 4.35 -10.19 8.80
CA THR A 242 5.36 -9.83 7.78
C THR A 242 4.70 -9.33 6.50
N PRO A 243 5.43 -8.62 5.62
CA PRO A 243 4.86 -8.13 4.36
C PRO A 243 4.24 -9.23 3.50
N VAL A 244 4.83 -10.42 3.50
CA VAL A 244 4.34 -11.59 2.77
C VAL A 244 4.22 -12.75 3.75
N GLY A 245 3.18 -13.54 3.60
CA GLY A 245 2.99 -14.79 4.32
C GLY A 245 2.39 -15.86 3.43
N ILE A 246 2.62 -17.11 3.79
CA ILE A 246 1.96 -18.25 3.16
C ILE A 246 1.23 -19.01 4.25
N LYS A 247 -0.06 -19.22 4.07
CA LYS A 247 -0.89 -20.06 4.90
C LYS A 247 -0.96 -21.44 4.26
N ILE A 248 -0.71 -22.47 5.04
CA ILE A 248 -0.77 -23.87 4.63
C ILE A 248 -1.99 -24.46 5.31
N PHE A 249 -2.93 -24.97 4.56
CA PHE A 249 -4.13 -25.62 5.07
C PHE A 249 -4.07 -27.12 4.81
N GLY A 250 -4.57 -27.93 5.75
CA GLY A 250 -4.63 -29.38 5.58
C GLY A 250 -5.10 -30.10 6.83
N PRO A 251 -5.32 -31.42 6.77
CA PRO A 251 -5.90 -32.18 7.86
C PRO A 251 -4.91 -32.59 8.96
N ASP A 252 -3.59 -32.53 8.70
CA ASP A 252 -2.55 -33.03 9.61
C ASP A 252 -1.48 -31.98 9.88
N LEU A 253 -1.26 -31.65 11.17
CA LEU A 253 -0.31 -30.61 11.60
C LEU A 253 1.15 -30.97 11.34
N GLN A 254 1.52 -32.27 11.42
CA GLN A 254 2.90 -32.69 11.15
C GLN A 254 3.24 -32.47 9.68
N LYS A 255 2.29 -32.79 8.79
CA LYS A 255 2.47 -32.58 7.36
C LYS A 255 2.48 -31.10 6.98
N ILE A 256 1.65 -30.29 7.65
CA ILE A 256 1.69 -28.82 7.52
C ILE A 256 3.07 -28.30 7.89
N GLU A 257 3.67 -28.77 8.99
CA GLU A 257 5.01 -28.37 9.41
C GLU A 257 6.09 -28.79 8.40
N GLU A 258 6.02 -30.01 7.85
CA GLU A 258 6.94 -30.49 6.82
C GLU A 258 6.89 -29.61 5.56
N ILE A 259 5.68 -29.33 5.07
CA ILE A 259 5.48 -28.42 3.92
C ILE A 259 6.05 -27.04 4.25
N GLY A 260 5.79 -26.53 5.46
CA GLY A 260 6.31 -25.24 5.92
C GLY A 260 7.84 -25.18 5.90
N LYS A 261 8.53 -26.24 6.39
CA LYS A 261 10.00 -26.34 6.35
C LYS A 261 10.54 -26.35 4.91
N HIS A 262 9.88 -27.03 4.00
CA HIS A 262 10.27 -27.02 2.58
C HIS A 262 10.07 -25.63 1.96
N LEU A 263 8.97 -24.96 2.25
CA LEU A 263 8.73 -23.58 1.83
C LEU A 263 9.80 -22.63 2.38
N GLU A 264 10.18 -22.77 3.65
CA GLU A 264 11.24 -21.98 4.28
C GLU A 264 12.56 -22.09 3.52
N MET A 265 12.99 -23.32 3.18
CA MET A 265 14.22 -23.58 2.43
C MET A 265 14.17 -22.95 1.02
N VAL A 266 13.06 -23.09 0.31
CA VAL A 266 12.91 -22.56 -1.05
C VAL A 266 12.86 -21.03 -1.04
N LEU A 267 12.11 -20.43 -0.14
CA LEU A 267 11.91 -18.98 -0.07
C LEU A 267 13.16 -18.23 0.38
N GLN A 268 14.05 -18.86 1.17
CA GLN A 268 15.36 -18.30 1.49
C GLN A 268 16.24 -18.05 0.24
N THR A 269 16.01 -18.78 -0.84
CA THR A 269 16.75 -18.61 -2.10
C THR A 269 16.22 -17.49 -2.99
N VAL A 270 15.06 -16.88 -2.62
CA VAL A 270 14.46 -15.81 -3.42
C VAL A 270 15.19 -14.49 -3.13
N PRO A 271 15.72 -13.80 -4.15
CA PRO A 271 16.40 -12.52 -3.97
C PRO A 271 15.48 -11.48 -3.29
N GLY A 272 16.00 -10.78 -2.30
CA GLY A 272 15.25 -9.81 -1.49
C GLY A 272 14.63 -10.41 -0.23
N THR A 273 14.77 -11.69 0.02
CA THR A 273 14.38 -12.29 1.30
C THR A 273 15.38 -11.90 2.38
N ARG A 274 14.87 -11.29 3.47
CA ARG A 274 15.65 -11.01 4.69
C ARG A 274 15.59 -12.18 5.64
N THR A 275 14.38 -12.64 5.97
CA THR A 275 14.13 -13.76 6.89
C THR A 275 12.91 -14.53 6.44
N VAL A 276 12.97 -15.86 6.53
CA VAL A 276 11.81 -16.75 6.39
C VAL A 276 11.72 -17.59 7.65
N TYR A 277 10.52 -17.74 8.17
CA TYR A 277 10.24 -18.59 9.30
C TYR A 277 8.93 -19.34 9.11
N ALA A 278 8.99 -20.65 9.03
CA ALA A 278 7.80 -21.50 9.07
C ALA A 278 7.48 -21.85 10.54
N GLU A 279 6.23 -21.75 10.93
CA GLU A 279 5.81 -22.15 12.29
C GLU A 279 6.13 -23.62 12.55
N ARG A 280 6.66 -23.89 13.75
CA ARG A 280 6.88 -25.24 14.26
C ARG A 280 5.63 -25.62 15.03
N VAL A 281 4.59 -26.01 14.29
CA VAL A 281 3.25 -26.24 14.88
C VAL A 281 3.21 -27.43 15.84
N THR A 282 4.12 -28.39 15.71
CA THR A 282 4.21 -29.59 16.55
C THR A 282 5.37 -29.53 17.54
N GLY A 283 6.05 -28.38 17.67
CA GLY A 283 7.30 -28.25 18.45
C GLY A 283 7.12 -27.91 19.94
N GLY A 284 5.90 -27.92 20.48
CA GLY A 284 5.67 -27.72 21.91
C GLY A 284 6.10 -28.92 22.74
N TYR A 285 6.62 -28.67 23.94
CA TYR A 285 6.96 -29.74 24.90
C TYR A 285 5.82 -29.95 25.86
N TYR A 286 5.54 -31.26 26.14
CA TYR A 286 4.55 -31.73 27.09
C TYR A 286 5.18 -32.72 28.05
N LEU A 287 4.70 -32.68 29.26
CA LEU A 287 5.04 -33.65 30.27
C LEU A 287 3.80 -34.52 30.53
N ASP A 288 3.80 -35.74 29.97
CA ASP A 288 2.68 -36.65 30.07
C ASP A 288 2.85 -37.56 31.27
N PHE A 289 1.77 -37.72 32.04
CA PHE A 289 1.66 -38.62 33.18
C PHE A 289 0.74 -39.76 32.79
N GLU A 290 1.31 -40.90 32.43
CA GLU A 290 0.55 -42.10 32.09
C GLU A 290 0.24 -42.87 33.36
N LEU A 291 -1.01 -42.77 33.84
CA LEU A 291 -1.42 -43.32 35.15
C LEU A 291 -1.56 -44.84 35.11
N LYS A 292 -0.92 -45.54 36.07
CA LYS A 292 -0.96 -47.01 36.26
C LYS A 292 -2.16 -47.39 37.09
N ARG A 293 -3.30 -47.64 36.46
CA ARG A 293 -4.58 -47.87 37.12
C ARG A 293 -4.54 -49.02 38.15
N GLU A 294 -3.83 -50.10 37.83
CA GLU A 294 -3.72 -51.27 38.73
C GLU A 294 -2.91 -50.92 39.98
N GLU A 295 -1.82 -50.19 39.85
CA GLU A 295 -0.99 -49.77 40.98
C GLU A 295 -1.74 -48.77 41.87
N ILE A 296 -2.44 -47.81 41.27
CA ILE A 296 -3.27 -46.84 41.98
C ILE A 296 -4.33 -47.55 42.82
N ALA A 297 -5.04 -48.52 42.22
CA ALA A 297 -6.05 -49.29 42.93
C ALA A 297 -5.46 -50.15 44.06
N ARG A 298 -4.23 -50.69 43.89
CA ARG A 298 -3.52 -51.45 44.91
C ARG A 298 -3.32 -50.69 46.23
N TYR A 299 -3.09 -49.37 46.12
CA TYR A 299 -2.93 -48.50 47.27
C TYR A 299 -4.24 -47.88 47.77
N GLY A 300 -5.39 -48.30 47.22
CA GLY A 300 -6.71 -47.79 47.58
C GLY A 300 -6.97 -46.34 47.17
N LEU A 301 -6.25 -45.87 46.15
CA LEU A 301 -6.39 -44.54 45.55
C LEU A 301 -7.30 -44.60 44.33
N THR A 302 -7.95 -43.49 44.02
CA THR A 302 -8.64 -43.27 42.75
C THR A 302 -7.72 -42.54 41.77
N LEU A 303 -8.06 -42.56 40.48
CA LEU A 303 -7.34 -41.76 39.48
C LEU A 303 -7.39 -40.27 39.83
N GLY A 304 -8.57 -39.78 40.26
CA GLY A 304 -8.75 -38.40 40.67
C GLY A 304 -7.88 -37.93 41.82
N ASP A 305 -7.56 -38.83 42.78
CA ASP A 305 -6.64 -38.48 43.88
C ASP A 305 -5.23 -38.22 43.37
N VAL A 306 -4.77 -39.02 42.40
CA VAL A 306 -3.45 -38.85 41.78
C VAL A 306 -3.43 -37.65 40.87
N GLU A 307 -4.46 -37.45 40.06
CA GLU A 307 -4.61 -36.27 39.17
C GLU A 307 -4.63 -34.98 39.98
N MET A 308 -5.41 -34.92 41.08
CA MET A 308 -5.47 -33.75 41.97
C MET A 308 -4.08 -33.41 42.54
N MET A 309 -3.30 -34.44 42.91
CA MET A 309 -1.94 -34.25 43.44
C MET A 309 -1.00 -33.70 42.33
N ILE A 310 -1.09 -34.20 41.10
CA ILE A 310 -0.33 -33.70 39.96
C ILE A 310 -0.71 -32.23 39.69
N GLU A 311 -1.99 -31.94 39.64
CA GLU A 311 -2.51 -30.58 39.41
C GLU A 311 -2.03 -29.61 40.49
N THR A 312 -2.18 -29.96 41.76
CA THR A 312 -1.82 -29.09 42.88
C THR A 312 -0.31 -28.98 43.05
N ALA A 313 0.39 -30.13 43.16
CA ALA A 313 1.81 -30.15 43.51
C ALA A 313 2.71 -29.64 42.35
N ILE A 314 2.38 -30.01 41.12
CA ILE A 314 3.20 -29.70 39.94
C ILE A 314 2.64 -28.50 39.18
N GLY A 315 1.34 -28.51 38.87
CA GLY A 315 0.66 -27.44 38.14
C GLY A 315 0.53 -26.15 38.94
N GLY A 316 0.06 -26.29 40.16
CA GLY A 316 -0.26 -25.19 41.06
C GLY A 316 -1.75 -24.81 41.02
N GLU A 317 -2.44 -25.10 42.13
CA GLU A 317 -3.86 -24.80 42.29
C GLU A 317 -4.05 -23.41 42.91
N SER A 318 -4.97 -22.62 42.37
CA SER A 318 -5.34 -21.32 42.91
C SER A 318 -6.37 -21.50 44.03
N ILE A 319 -5.94 -21.36 45.28
CA ILE A 319 -6.76 -21.57 46.49
C ILE A 319 -7.60 -20.34 46.83
N THR A 320 -7.17 -19.13 46.44
CA THR A 320 -7.89 -17.87 46.64
C THR A 320 -7.31 -16.77 45.76
N THR A 321 -7.97 -15.61 45.79
CA THR A 321 -7.51 -14.42 45.05
C THR A 321 -7.45 -13.23 45.99
N THR A 322 -6.33 -12.49 46.03
CA THR A 322 -6.25 -11.23 46.76
C THR A 322 -6.89 -10.10 45.96
N VAL A 323 -7.44 -9.13 46.67
CA VAL A 323 -8.12 -7.95 46.10
C VAL A 323 -7.34 -6.71 46.55
N GLU A 324 -6.59 -6.09 45.65
CA GLU A 324 -5.77 -4.92 45.91
C GLU A 324 -6.23 -3.76 45.02
N GLY A 325 -7.22 -3.02 45.49
CA GLY A 325 -7.88 -2.00 44.68
C GLY A 325 -8.65 -2.62 43.50
N ARG A 326 -8.18 -2.36 42.28
CA ARG A 326 -8.73 -2.98 41.04
C ARG A 326 -8.06 -4.27 40.66
N GLU A 327 -6.92 -4.56 41.24
CA GLU A 327 -6.10 -5.72 40.90
C GLU A 327 -6.61 -6.97 41.61
N ARG A 328 -6.41 -8.12 40.97
CA ARG A 328 -6.78 -9.44 41.45
C ARG A 328 -5.62 -10.38 41.22
N TYR A 329 -5.05 -10.94 42.30
CA TYR A 329 -3.91 -11.82 42.22
C TYR A 329 -4.29 -13.20 42.75
N PRO A 330 -4.15 -14.29 41.95
CA PRO A 330 -4.38 -15.64 42.44
C PRO A 330 -3.28 -16.02 43.42
N VAL A 331 -3.67 -16.67 44.50
CA VAL A 331 -2.76 -17.30 45.45
C VAL A 331 -2.69 -18.78 45.12
N SER A 332 -1.60 -19.25 44.55
CA SER A 332 -1.41 -20.61 44.12
C SER A 332 -0.54 -21.41 45.11
N VAL A 333 -0.91 -22.64 45.36
CA VAL A 333 -0.12 -23.60 46.14
C VAL A 333 0.51 -24.62 45.18
N ARG A 334 1.80 -24.82 45.29
CA ARG A 334 2.56 -25.81 44.51
C ARG A 334 3.89 -26.13 45.19
N TYR A 335 4.53 -27.20 44.76
CA TYR A 335 5.88 -27.53 45.22
C TYR A 335 6.88 -26.44 44.82
N ALA A 336 7.93 -26.26 45.63
CA ALA A 336 9.05 -25.40 45.29
C ALA A 336 9.67 -25.84 43.95
N ARG A 337 10.26 -24.89 43.24
CA ARG A 337 10.76 -25.09 41.87
C ARG A 337 11.77 -26.22 41.77
N GLU A 338 12.69 -26.30 42.73
CA GLU A 338 13.75 -27.32 42.83
C GLU A 338 13.21 -28.75 42.97
N LEU A 339 11.96 -28.91 43.37
CA LEU A 339 11.32 -30.21 43.51
C LEU A 339 10.49 -30.62 42.30
N ARG A 340 10.41 -29.78 41.28
CA ARG A 340 9.56 -30.00 40.09
C ARG A 340 10.18 -29.57 38.76
N ASP A 341 11.48 -29.22 38.71
CA ASP A 341 12.18 -28.80 37.51
C ASP A 341 12.91 -29.93 36.76
N ASP A 342 12.90 -31.15 37.33
CA ASP A 342 13.48 -32.33 36.75
C ASP A 342 12.51 -33.52 36.86
N VAL A 343 12.44 -34.34 35.79
CA VAL A 343 11.58 -35.54 35.73
C VAL A 343 11.88 -36.50 36.88
N ASP A 344 13.15 -36.68 37.26
CA ASP A 344 13.53 -37.55 38.38
C ASP A 344 13.01 -37.04 39.72
N GLN A 345 12.93 -35.71 39.92
CA GLN A 345 12.32 -35.12 41.10
C GLN A 345 10.81 -35.30 41.10
N LEU A 346 10.15 -35.20 39.93
CA LEU A 346 8.72 -35.43 39.81
C LEU A 346 8.31 -36.87 40.16
N ASN A 347 9.15 -37.87 39.85
CA ASN A 347 8.92 -39.25 40.26
C ASN A 347 8.89 -39.42 41.78
N ARG A 348 9.50 -38.51 42.55
CA ARG A 348 9.56 -38.52 44.03
C ARG A 348 8.42 -37.75 44.70
N VAL A 349 7.57 -37.05 43.94
CA VAL A 349 6.39 -36.38 44.50
C VAL A 349 5.53 -37.42 45.24
N LEU A 350 5.14 -37.09 46.46
CA LEU A 350 4.44 -38.04 47.33
C LEU A 350 2.93 -37.85 47.23
N VAL A 351 2.22 -38.95 46.97
CA VAL A 351 0.76 -39.00 46.94
C VAL A 351 0.29 -39.63 48.23
N PRO A 352 -0.49 -38.93 49.08
CA PRO A 352 -0.98 -39.48 50.34
C PRO A 352 -2.12 -40.48 50.11
N THR A 353 -2.09 -41.59 50.82
CA THR A 353 -3.20 -42.54 50.87
C THR A 353 -4.10 -42.29 52.06
N MET A 354 -5.31 -42.87 52.07
CA MET A 354 -6.25 -42.75 53.17
C MET A 354 -5.67 -43.29 54.48
N ASN A 355 -4.73 -44.27 54.42
CA ASN A 355 -4.07 -44.86 55.55
C ASN A 355 -2.85 -44.08 56.06
N GLY A 356 -2.56 -42.94 55.52
CA GLY A 356 -1.44 -42.05 55.84
C GLY A 356 -0.10 -42.46 55.23
N ALA A 357 -0.05 -43.49 54.39
CA ALA A 357 1.16 -43.84 53.62
C ALA A 357 1.39 -42.81 52.51
N GLN A 358 2.65 -42.57 52.21
CA GLN A 358 3.09 -41.64 51.16
C GLN A 358 3.70 -42.43 50.00
N ILE A 359 3.05 -42.45 48.85
CA ILE A 359 3.47 -43.25 47.69
C ILE A 359 4.15 -42.33 46.68
N PRO A 360 5.39 -42.62 46.26
CA PRO A 360 6.04 -41.83 45.18
C PRO A 360 5.27 -41.91 43.88
N LEU A 361 5.09 -40.76 43.19
CA LEU A 361 4.32 -40.63 41.95
C LEU A 361 4.85 -41.58 40.86
N GLY A 362 6.16 -41.81 40.78
CA GLY A 362 6.76 -42.75 39.81
C GLY A 362 6.31 -44.21 39.97
N GLN A 363 5.72 -44.62 41.15
CA GLN A 363 5.06 -45.92 41.28
C GLN A 363 3.64 -45.90 40.67
N LEU A 364 2.99 -44.74 40.64
CA LEU A 364 1.61 -44.54 40.22
C LEU A 364 1.47 -44.09 38.78
N ALA A 365 2.54 -43.52 38.18
CA ALA A 365 2.55 -42.98 36.81
C ALA A 365 3.90 -43.20 36.13
N ASP A 366 3.89 -43.33 34.82
CA ASP A 366 5.08 -43.19 33.99
C ASP A 366 5.11 -41.74 33.46
N ILE A 367 6.20 -41.04 33.75
CA ILE A 367 6.37 -39.64 33.39
C ILE A 367 7.26 -39.55 32.13
N ARG A 368 6.73 -38.98 31.03
CA ARG A 368 7.43 -38.89 29.75
C ARG A 368 7.40 -37.50 29.22
N LEU A 369 8.53 -37.04 28.67
CA LEU A 369 8.60 -35.79 27.89
C LEU A 369 8.21 -36.12 26.44
N THR A 370 7.15 -35.51 25.98
CA THR A 370 6.63 -35.65 24.60
C THR A 370 6.61 -34.33 23.86
N THR A 371 6.41 -34.37 22.55
CA THR A 371 6.24 -33.18 21.72
C THR A 371 4.86 -33.18 21.09
N GLY A 372 4.29 -31.99 20.95
CA GLY A 372 2.95 -31.82 20.39
C GLY A 372 2.68 -30.38 19.99
N PRO A 373 1.47 -30.05 19.53
CA PRO A 373 1.13 -28.72 19.14
C PRO A 373 1.07 -27.79 20.35
N SER A 374 1.90 -26.73 20.34
CA SER A 374 1.84 -25.67 21.36
C SER A 374 0.64 -24.75 21.18
N MET A 375 0.13 -24.64 19.96
CA MET A 375 -1.08 -23.91 19.58
C MET A 375 -1.67 -24.59 18.34
N ILE A 376 -2.96 -24.83 18.34
CA ILE A 376 -3.71 -25.31 17.18
C ILE A 376 -4.44 -24.11 16.59
N ARG A 377 -4.21 -23.87 15.31
CA ARG A 377 -4.89 -22.79 14.57
C ARG A 377 -5.86 -23.40 13.56
N ASP A 378 -7.06 -22.88 13.59
CA ASP A 378 -8.13 -23.18 12.64
C ASP A 378 -8.50 -21.88 11.91
N GLU A 379 -8.64 -21.98 10.59
CA GLU A 379 -9.11 -20.88 9.75
C GLU A 379 -10.00 -21.48 8.65
N ASP A 380 -11.21 -20.98 8.51
CA ASP A 380 -12.24 -21.49 7.58
C ASP A 380 -12.50 -23.01 7.77
N ALA A 381 -12.57 -23.46 9.04
CA ALA A 381 -12.76 -24.86 9.43
C ALA A 381 -11.65 -25.82 8.93
N GLN A 382 -10.44 -25.32 8.71
CA GLN A 382 -9.28 -26.12 8.33
C GLN A 382 -8.09 -25.80 9.24
N LEU A 383 -7.36 -26.85 9.64
CA LEU A 383 -6.10 -26.65 10.36
C LEU A 383 -5.13 -25.87 9.49
N SER A 384 -4.41 -24.94 10.10
CA SER A 384 -3.49 -24.07 9.38
C SER A 384 -2.15 -23.89 10.10
N GLY A 385 -1.08 -23.70 9.29
CA GLY A 385 0.24 -23.28 9.74
C GLY A 385 0.75 -22.16 8.83
N TYR A 386 1.53 -21.25 9.39
CA TYR A 386 1.97 -20.06 8.66
C TYR A 386 3.48 -20.07 8.39
N VAL A 387 3.84 -19.54 7.23
CA VAL A 387 5.21 -19.20 6.86
C VAL A 387 5.30 -17.68 6.73
N TYR A 388 6.10 -17.08 7.58
CA TYR A 388 6.35 -15.63 7.60
C TYR A 388 7.56 -15.30 6.74
N VAL A 389 7.42 -14.31 5.86
CA VAL A 389 8.48 -13.88 4.95
C VAL A 389 8.70 -12.38 5.12
N ASP A 390 9.85 -12.03 5.68
CA ASP A 390 10.32 -10.66 5.71
C ASP A 390 11.23 -10.39 4.52
N MET A 391 11.01 -9.27 3.83
CA MET A 391 11.69 -8.93 2.59
C MET A 391 12.19 -7.49 2.59
N VAL A 392 13.22 -7.23 1.79
CA VAL A 392 13.87 -5.92 1.67
C VAL A 392 14.36 -5.66 0.24
N GLY A 393 14.36 -4.39 -0.14
CA GLY A 393 15.01 -3.93 -1.38
C GLY A 393 14.29 -4.27 -2.67
N ARG A 394 13.04 -4.79 -2.63
CA ARG A 394 12.21 -4.99 -3.82
C ARG A 394 10.72 -4.84 -3.51
N ASP A 395 9.93 -4.75 -4.55
CA ASP A 395 8.47 -4.65 -4.47
C ASP A 395 7.80 -5.99 -4.11
N ILE A 396 6.68 -5.92 -3.41
CA ILE A 396 5.93 -7.10 -2.94
C ILE A 396 5.43 -7.95 -4.11
N GLY A 397 4.86 -7.32 -5.14
CA GLY A 397 4.29 -8.05 -6.27
C GLY A 397 5.33 -8.83 -7.05
N GLY A 398 6.43 -8.19 -7.45
CA GLY A 398 7.52 -8.86 -8.16
C GLY A 398 8.19 -9.95 -7.33
N TYR A 399 8.32 -9.74 -6.01
CA TYR A 399 8.81 -10.77 -5.09
C TYR A 399 7.89 -12.00 -5.08
N VAL A 400 6.59 -11.81 -4.86
CA VAL A 400 5.63 -12.93 -4.76
C VAL A 400 5.50 -13.69 -6.08
N GLU A 401 5.52 -13.01 -7.22
CA GLU A 401 5.49 -13.68 -8.53
C GLU A 401 6.72 -14.59 -8.75
N GLU A 402 7.91 -14.17 -8.32
CA GLU A 402 9.10 -15.01 -8.37
C GLU A 402 9.03 -16.15 -7.37
N ALA A 403 8.59 -15.86 -6.14
CA ALA A 403 8.42 -16.85 -5.08
C ALA A 403 7.42 -17.95 -5.49
N LYS A 404 6.26 -17.58 -6.05
CA LYS A 404 5.27 -18.53 -6.58
C LYS A 404 5.87 -19.47 -7.63
N ARG A 405 6.65 -18.93 -8.57
CA ARG A 405 7.30 -19.76 -9.60
C ARG A 405 8.29 -20.77 -9.00
N LYS A 406 9.10 -20.34 -8.03
CA LYS A 406 10.06 -21.23 -7.35
C LYS A 406 9.35 -22.29 -6.50
N VAL A 407 8.33 -21.88 -5.74
CA VAL A 407 7.52 -22.81 -4.93
C VAL A 407 6.83 -23.85 -5.81
N ALA A 408 6.20 -23.43 -6.90
CA ALA A 408 5.54 -24.36 -7.84
C ALA A 408 6.52 -25.37 -8.48
N ALA A 409 7.78 -24.96 -8.67
CA ALA A 409 8.81 -25.83 -9.27
C ALA A 409 9.47 -26.79 -8.26
N GLN A 410 9.53 -26.44 -6.97
CA GLN A 410 10.38 -27.14 -6.00
C GLN A 410 9.62 -27.73 -4.81
N VAL A 411 8.40 -27.25 -4.52
CA VAL A 411 7.60 -27.74 -3.39
C VAL A 411 6.43 -28.60 -3.89
N GLN A 412 6.43 -29.87 -3.49
CA GLN A 412 5.29 -30.76 -3.75
C GLN A 412 4.25 -30.58 -2.65
N VAL A 413 3.06 -30.14 -3.03
CA VAL A 413 1.91 -30.00 -2.13
C VAL A 413 1.04 -31.25 -2.29
N PRO A 414 0.90 -32.11 -1.26
CA PRO A 414 0.08 -33.32 -1.35
C PRO A 414 -1.40 -33.02 -1.56
N THR A 415 -2.14 -33.98 -2.09
CA THR A 415 -3.59 -33.87 -2.21
C THR A 415 -4.24 -33.63 -0.84
N GLY A 416 -5.18 -32.70 -0.76
CA GLY A 416 -5.84 -32.30 0.49
C GLY A 416 -5.12 -31.16 1.24
N TYR A 417 -4.00 -30.68 0.73
CA TYR A 417 -3.30 -29.50 1.25
C TYR A 417 -3.37 -28.36 0.25
N THR A 418 -3.49 -27.11 0.75
CA THR A 418 -3.54 -25.91 -0.08
C THR A 418 -2.63 -24.82 0.48
N LEU A 419 -2.12 -23.97 -0.43
CA LEU A 419 -1.30 -22.82 -0.09
C LEU A 419 -2.05 -21.54 -0.44
N SER A 420 -2.17 -20.62 0.52
CA SER A 420 -2.73 -19.29 0.29
C SER A 420 -1.68 -18.22 0.58
N TRP A 421 -1.46 -17.32 -0.38
CA TRP A 421 -0.56 -16.19 -0.24
C TRP A 421 -1.29 -15.04 0.44
N SER A 422 -0.77 -14.57 1.57
CA SER A 422 -1.42 -13.62 2.46
C SER A 422 -0.47 -12.48 2.90
N GLY A 423 -0.88 -11.71 3.89
CA GLY A 423 -0.21 -10.49 4.32
C GLY A 423 -0.61 -9.30 3.45
N GLN A 424 0.29 -8.35 3.23
CA GLN A 424 0.00 -7.16 2.39
C GLN A 424 -0.27 -7.53 0.93
N TYR A 425 0.26 -8.65 0.45
CA TYR A 425 -0.03 -9.17 -0.88
C TYR A 425 -1.52 -9.44 -1.10
N GLU A 426 -2.20 -9.99 -0.12
CA GLU A 426 -3.66 -10.27 -0.19
C GLU A 426 -4.46 -8.98 -0.38
N TYR A 427 -4.12 -7.92 0.34
CA TYR A 427 -4.76 -6.61 0.17
C TYR A 427 -4.51 -6.01 -1.21
N MET A 428 -3.29 -6.16 -1.71
CA MET A 428 -2.90 -5.67 -3.04
C MET A 428 -3.72 -6.36 -4.14
N GLU A 429 -3.85 -7.69 -4.11
CA GLU A 429 -4.63 -8.45 -5.10
C GLU A 429 -6.12 -8.09 -5.02
N ARG A 430 -6.70 -8.02 -3.83
CA ARG A 430 -8.09 -7.61 -3.64
C ARG A 430 -8.36 -6.19 -4.19
N ALA A 431 -7.46 -5.24 -3.92
CA ALA A 431 -7.57 -3.88 -4.45
C ALA A 431 -7.45 -3.86 -5.98
N LYS A 432 -6.53 -4.64 -6.55
CA LYS A 432 -6.33 -4.78 -7.99
C LYS A 432 -7.55 -5.37 -8.69
N GLU A 433 -8.12 -6.45 -8.17
CA GLU A 433 -9.35 -7.06 -8.71
C GLU A 433 -10.51 -6.05 -8.74
N ARG A 434 -10.73 -5.32 -7.65
CA ARG A 434 -11.79 -4.30 -7.62
C ARG A 434 -11.58 -3.18 -8.60
N LEU A 435 -10.36 -2.64 -8.66
CA LEU A 435 -10.03 -1.57 -9.60
C LEU A 435 -10.18 -2.03 -11.06
N ALA A 436 -9.92 -3.30 -11.37
CA ALA A 436 -10.08 -3.85 -12.71
C ALA A 436 -11.51 -3.76 -13.23
N TYR A 437 -12.52 -3.80 -12.37
CA TYR A 437 -13.94 -3.62 -12.78
C TYR A 437 -14.40 -2.16 -12.66
N VAL A 438 -14.01 -1.48 -11.59
CA VAL A 438 -14.56 -0.16 -11.25
C VAL A 438 -13.97 0.95 -12.13
N VAL A 439 -12.71 0.85 -12.53
CA VAL A 439 -12.08 1.85 -13.41
C VAL A 439 -12.72 1.86 -14.81
N PRO A 440 -12.88 0.72 -15.52
CA PRO A 440 -13.59 0.70 -16.81
C PRO A 440 -15.04 1.20 -16.70
N LEU A 441 -15.77 0.80 -15.65
CA LEU A 441 -17.13 1.28 -15.41
C LEU A 441 -17.16 2.80 -15.24
N THR A 442 -16.20 3.36 -14.49
CA THR A 442 -16.11 4.82 -14.30
C THR A 442 -15.81 5.54 -15.60
N LEU A 443 -14.90 5.00 -16.43
CA LEU A 443 -14.60 5.56 -17.75
C LEU A 443 -15.82 5.50 -18.67
N LEU A 444 -16.62 4.44 -18.61
CA LEU A 444 -17.89 4.33 -19.36
C LEU A 444 -18.89 5.40 -18.91
N ILE A 445 -19.05 5.61 -17.60
CA ILE A 445 -19.93 6.67 -17.07
C ILE A 445 -19.45 8.05 -17.55
N ILE A 446 -18.15 8.32 -17.48
CA ILE A 446 -17.56 9.58 -17.99
C ILE A 446 -17.88 9.72 -19.49
N PHE A 447 -17.69 8.67 -20.28
CA PHE A 447 -17.99 8.70 -21.72
C PHE A 447 -19.47 9.02 -21.98
N VAL A 448 -20.39 8.40 -21.26
CA VAL A 448 -21.84 8.66 -21.40
C VAL A 448 -22.16 10.11 -21.06
N LEU A 449 -21.62 10.64 -19.96
CA LEU A 449 -21.81 12.05 -19.58
C LEU A 449 -21.24 13.03 -20.63
N LEU A 450 -20.05 12.73 -21.17
CA LEU A 450 -19.46 13.49 -22.26
C LEU A 450 -20.32 13.43 -23.52
N TYR A 451 -20.85 12.26 -23.86
CA TYR A 451 -21.75 12.11 -25.01
C TYR A 451 -23.04 12.92 -24.83
N MET A 452 -23.63 12.88 -23.63
CA MET A 452 -24.82 13.69 -23.32
C MET A 452 -24.55 15.19 -23.46
N ASN A 453 -23.35 15.65 -23.10
CA ASN A 453 -22.95 17.04 -23.20
C ASN A 453 -22.65 17.47 -24.65
N PHE A 454 -21.89 16.67 -25.40
CA PHE A 454 -21.43 17.04 -26.76
C PHE A 454 -22.32 16.56 -27.89
N GLN A 455 -23.23 15.61 -27.65
CA GLN A 455 -24.04 14.91 -28.66
C GLN A 455 -23.19 14.38 -29.82
N SER A 456 -21.93 14.04 -29.55
CA SER A 456 -20.95 13.61 -30.57
C SER A 456 -19.97 12.60 -29.98
N VAL A 457 -20.00 11.38 -30.51
CA VAL A 457 -19.08 10.29 -30.15
C VAL A 457 -17.63 10.70 -30.39
N ALA A 458 -17.32 11.36 -31.50
CA ALA A 458 -15.95 11.77 -31.83
C ALA A 458 -15.38 12.78 -30.81
N LYS A 459 -16.16 13.80 -30.42
CA LYS A 459 -15.73 14.78 -29.41
C LYS A 459 -15.51 14.10 -28.05
N SER A 460 -16.42 13.21 -27.64
CA SER A 460 -16.32 12.47 -26.40
C SER A 460 -15.06 11.58 -26.36
N PHE A 461 -14.71 10.93 -27.46
CA PHE A 461 -13.47 10.15 -27.56
C PHE A 461 -12.21 11.03 -27.54
N ILE A 462 -12.22 12.20 -28.20
CA ILE A 462 -11.09 13.13 -28.17
C ILE A 462 -10.80 13.58 -26.73
N VAL A 463 -11.86 13.88 -25.95
CA VAL A 463 -11.71 14.21 -24.54
C VAL A 463 -11.19 13.04 -23.75
N LEU A 464 -11.76 11.85 -23.94
CA LEU A 464 -11.36 10.65 -23.17
C LEU A 464 -9.90 10.26 -23.46
N LEU A 465 -9.38 10.53 -24.64
CA LEU A 465 -7.97 10.31 -25.00
C LEU A 465 -7.01 11.15 -24.13
N SER A 466 -7.49 12.20 -23.47
CA SER A 466 -6.69 12.98 -22.51
C SER A 466 -6.24 12.15 -21.31
N VAL A 467 -7.02 11.13 -20.91
CA VAL A 467 -6.72 10.31 -19.75
C VAL A 467 -5.45 9.45 -19.95
N PRO A 468 -5.35 8.56 -20.96
CA PRO A 468 -4.14 7.77 -21.16
C PRO A 468 -2.91 8.62 -21.48
N PHE A 469 -3.07 9.77 -22.15
CA PHE A 469 -1.94 10.63 -22.41
C PHE A 469 -1.42 11.34 -21.15
N SER A 470 -2.29 11.72 -20.22
CA SER A 470 -1.88 12.29 -18.94
C SER A 470 -1.07 11.30 -18.09
N MET A 471 -1.29 9.99 -18.28
CA MET A 471 -0.52 8.95 -17.59
C MET A 471 0.96 8.92 -18.01
N VAL A 472 1.32 9.44 -19.19
CA VAL A 472 2.72 9.49 -19.64
C VAL A 472 3.59 10.17 -18.58
N GLY A 473 3.27 11.42 -18.22
CA GLY A 473 4.03 12.16 -17.22
C GLY A 473 3.92 11.57 -15.80
N ALA A 474 2.75 11.02 -15.47
CA ALA A 474 2.56 10.35 -14.19
C ALA A 474 3.52 9.17 -14.03
N VAL A 475 3.58 8.27 -15.02
CA VAL A 475 4.46 7.09 -15.02
C VAL A 475 5.93 7.48 -14.99
N TRP A 476 6.35 8.42 -15.82
CA TRP A 476 7.75 8.85 -15.84
C TRP A 476 8.19 9.50 -14.53
N LEU A 477 7.34 10.33 -13.92
CA LEU A 477 7.69 10.92 -12.62
C LEU A 477 7.77 9.87 -11.51
N LEU A 478 6.85 8.90 -11.47
CA LEU A 478 6.93 7.77 -10.55
C LEU A 478 8.23 6.97 -10.75
N TYR A 479 8.58 6.68 -12.00
CA TYR A 479 9.81 5.96 -12.35
C TYR A 479 11.06 6.70 -11.88
N PHE A 480 11.17 8.00 -12.12
CA PHE A 480 12.31 8.82 -11.67
C PHE A 480 12.40 8.96 -10.16
N LEU A 481 11.26 8.97 -9.46
CA LEU A 481 11.22 9.01 -8.00
C LEU A 481 11.41 7.62 -7.34
N GLY A 482 11.44 6.54 -8.11
CA GLY A 482 11.53 5.18 -7.60
C GLY A 482 10.28 4.74 -6.83
N TYR A 483 9.12 5.27 -7.15
CA TYR A 483 7.87 4.92 -6.48
C TYR A 483 7.18 3.73 -7.14
N ASN A 484 6.77 2.75 -6.33
CA ASN A 484 5.99 1.62 -6.78
C ASN A 484 4.52 1.99 -7.01
N LEU A 485 3.83 1.20 -7.83
CA LEU A 485 2.38 1.26 -7.97
C LEU A 485 1.72 0.77 -6.68
N SER A 486 1.04 1.67 -5.98
CA SER A 486 0.31 1.40 -4.75
C SER A 486 -1.13 1.87 -4.87
N VAL A 487 -1.99 1.52 -3.90
CA VAL A 487 -3.35 2.05 -3.85
C VAL A 487 -3.33 3.60 -3.80
N ALA A 488 -2.38 4.20 -3.08
CA ALA A 488 -2.20 5.66 -3.04
C ALA A 488 -1.89 6.26 -4.42
N VAL A 489 -1.01 5.62 -5.19
CA VAL A 489 -0.69 6.03 -6.57
C VAL A 489 -1.93 5.92 -7.47
N TRP A 490 -2.71 4.84 -7.36
CA TRP A 490 -3.94 4.70 -8.13
C TRP A 490 -4.98 5.76 -7.80
N VAL A 491 -5.12 6.14 -6.52
CA VAL A 491 -5.98 7.28 -6.11
C VAL A 491 -5.51 8.58 -6.77
N GLY A 492 -4.20 8.83 -6.81
CA GLY A 492 -3.62 9.97 -7.52
C GLY A 492 -3.88 9.94 -9.04
N ILE A 493 -3.75 8.78 -9.69
CA ILE A 493 -4.05 8.59 -11.13
C ILE A 493 -5.55 8.82 -11.41
N ILE A 494 -6.43 8.32 -10.56
CA ILE A 494 -7.89 8.53 -10.70
C ILE A 494 -8.23 10.03 -10.58
N ALA A 495 -7.61 10.72 -9.62
CA ALA A 495 -7.78 12.17 -9.48
C ALA A 495 -7.24 12.94 -10.70
N LEU A 496 -6.08 12.55 -11.23
CA LEU A 496 -5.49 13.10 -12.45
C LEU A 496 -6.41 12.88 -13.66
N ALA A 497 -6.99 11.70 -13.82
CA ALA A 497 -7.89 11.37 -14.92
C ALA A 497 -9.12 12.31 -14.95
N GLY A 498 -9.67 12.64 -13.78
CA GLY A 498 -10.76 13.62 -13.64
C GLY A 498 -10.35 15.01 -14.14
N VAL A 499 -9.20 15.52 -13.70
CA VAL A 499 -8.69 16.84 -14.11
C VAL A 499 -8.30 16.86 -15.60
N ALA A 500 -7.75 15.75 -16.13
CA ALA A 500 -7.40 15.65 -17.54
C ALA A 500 -8.66 15.68 -18.43
N ALA A 501 -9.72 14.95 -18.06
CA ALA A 501 -11.00 14.98 -18.76
C ALA A 501 -11.63 16.37 -18.73
N GLU A 502 -11.70 17.02 -17.56
CA GLU A 502 -12.22 18.38 -17.40
C GLU A 502 -11.53 19.37 -18.34
N THR A 503 -10.20 19.35 -18.35
CA THR A 503 -9.43 20.26 -19.22
C THR A 503 -9.61 19.98 -20.71
N GLY A 504 -9.80 18.70 -21.07
CA GLY A 504 -10.15 18.28 -22.43
C GLY A 504 -11.52 18.79 -22.89
N VAL A 505 -12.53 18.68 -22.02
CA VAL A 505 -13.89 19.18 -22.27
C VAL A 505 -13.86 20.67 -22.60
N VAL A 506 -13.22 21.44 -21.72
CA VAL A 506 -13.22 22.91 -21.90
C VAL A 506 -12.47 23.32 -23.15
N MET A 507 -11.38 22.64 -23.53
CA MET A 507 -10.69 22.92 -24.80
C MET A 507 -11.60 22.70 -26.00
N ILE A 508 -12.32 21.60 -26.06
CA ILE A 508 -13.24 21.29 -27.16
C ILE A 508 -14.39 22.30 -27.22
N VAL A 509 -14.94 22.71 -26.07
CA VAL A 509 -15.98 23.76 -26.03
C VAL A 509 -15.51 25.06 -26.66
N TYR A 510 -14.32 25.56 -26.31
CA TYR A 510 -13.79 26.80 -26.90
C TYR A 510 -13.50 26.65 -28.41
N LEU A 511 -12.97 25.51 -28.84
CA LEU A 511 -12.74 25.27 -30.27
C LEU A 511 -14.05 25.23 -31.05
N ASP A 512 -15.08 24.61 -30.51
CA ASP A 512 -16.41 24.54 -31.13
C ASP A 512 -17.09 25.90 -31.15
N GLU A 513 -17.01 26.68 -30.07
CA GLU A 513 -17.61 28.01 -29.98
C GLU A 513 -17.06 28.94 -31.08
N VAL A 514 -15.75 29.00 -31.25
CA VAL A 514 -15.12 29.82 -32.29
C VAL A 514 -15.43 29.26 -33.67
N TYR A 515 -15.42 27.93 -33.87
CA TYR A 515 -15.77 27.30 -35.12
C TYR A 515 -17.21 27.64 -35.54
N GLU A 516 -18.19 27.47 -34.65
CA GLU A 516 -19.61 27.73 -34.94
C GLU A 516 -19.92 29.23 -35.12
N ARG A 517 -19.22 30.12 -34.37
CA ARG A 517 -19.34 31.55 -34.57
C ARG A 517 -18.88 31.94 -35.97
N ARG A 518 -17.69 31.52 -36.42
CA ARG A 518 -17.17 31.81 -37.76
C ARG A 518 -18.00 31.16 -38.88
N LEU A 519 -18.58 30.00 -38.60
CA LEU A 519 -19.51 29.35 -39.54
C LEU A 519 -20.77 30.17 -39.73
N ARG A 520 -21.35 30.73 -38.66
CA ARG A 520 -22.53 31.64 -38.74
C ARG A 520 -22.20 32.96 -39.41
N GLU A 521 -20.97 33.44 -39.29
CA GLU A 521 -20.48 34.66 -39.96
C GLU A 521 -20.11 34.43 -41.43
N GLY A 522 -20.21 33.20 -41.92
CA GLY A 522 -19.86 32.84 -43.29
C GLY A 522 -18.35 32.82 -43.60
N LEU A 523 -17.51 32.82 -42.54
CA LEU A 523 -16.06 32.89 -42.63
C LEU A 523 -15.36 31.53 -42.61
N MET A 524 -16.07 30.44 -43.05
CA MET A 524 -15.57 29.07 -43.01
C MET A 524 -15.57 28.43 -44.40
N SER A 525 -14.95 29.07 -45.37
CA SER A 525 -14.90 28.63 -46.78
C SER A 525 -13.70 27.76 -47.13
N SER A 526 -12.63 27.83 -46.35
CA SER A 526 -11.37 27.13 -46.63
C SER A 526 -10.79 26.38 -45.40
N THR A 527 -9.85 25.45 -45.65
CA THR A 527 -9.07 24.84 -44.59
C THR A 527 -8.17 25.82 -43.84
N GLY A 528 -7.82 26.94 -44.46
CA GLY A 528 -7.11 28.04 -43.83
C GLY A 528 -7.95 28.72 -42.77
N ASP A 529 -9.25 28.97 -43.06
CA ASP A 529 -10.19 29.56 -42.10
C ASP A 529 -10.42 28.65 -40.90
N LEU A 530 -10.47 27.31 -41.11
CA LEU A 530 -10.51 26.32 -40.03
C LEU A 530 -9.28 26.44 -39.11
N TYR A 531 -8.07 26.60 -39.67
CA TYR A 531 -6.87 26.72 -38.84
C TYR A 531 -6.87 28.02 -38.06
N GLN A 532 -7.33 29.10 -38.64
CA GLN A 532 -7.49 30.40 -37.95
C GLN A 532 -8.51 30.28 -36.79
N ALA A 533 -9.62 29.60 -37.00
CA ALA A 533 -10.60 29.34 -35.94
C ALA A 533 -10.00 28.54 -34.78
N ILE A 534 -9.20 27.52 -35.11
CA ILE A 534 -8.53 26.68 -34.08
C ILE A 534 -7.47 27.50 -33.32
N ILE A 535 -6.66 28.32 -34.00
CA ILE A 535 -5.66 29.18 -33.35
C ILE A 535 -6.33 30.15 -32.39
N GLU A 536 -7.42 30.79 -32.82
CA GLU A 536 -8.18 31.72 -31.99
C GLU A 536 -8.77 31.05 -30.76
N GLY A 537 -9.48 29.91 -30.92
CA GLY A 537 -10.09 29.18 -29.81
C GLY A 537 -9.06 28.63 -28.85
N ALA A 538 -7.96 28.08 -29.36
CA ALA A 538 -6.88 27.55 -28.52
C ALA A 538 -6.15 28.68 -27.76
N ALA A 539 -5.88 29.83 -28.39
CA ALA A 539 -5.24 30.98 -27.75
C ALA A 539 -6.07 31.54 -26.58
N GLN A 540 -7.39 31.60 -26.72
CA GLN A 540 -8.29 32.02 -25.63
C GLN A 540 -8.22 31.10 -24.41
N ARG A 541 -7.87 29.81 -24.61
CA ARG A 541 -7.81 28.82 -23.54
C ARG A 541 -6.47 28.78 -22.80
N VAL A 542 -5.38 29.33 -23.33
CA VAL A 542 -4.04 29.26 -22.74
C VAL A 542 -4.01 29.80 -21.31
N ARG A 543 -4.54 31.01 -21.10
CA ARG A 543 -4.52 31.67 -19.78
C ARG A 543 -5.31 30.90 -18.74
N PRO A 544 -6.59 30.53 -18.92
CA PRO A 544 -7.33 29.74 -17.96
C PRO A 544 -6.64 28.40 -17.64
N LYS A 545 -6.08 27.72 -18.65
CA LYS A 545 -5.35 26.46 -18.47
C LYS A 545 -4.11 26.65 -17.60
N MET A 546 -3.29 27.67 -17.90
CA MET A 546 -2.08 27.94 -17.12
C MET A 546 -2.41 28.33 -15.67
N MET A 547 -3.48 29.09 -15.45
CA MET A 547 -3.94 29.40 -14.08
C MET A 547 -4.32 28.16 -13.30
N THR A 548 -5.11 27.26 -13.90
CA THR A 548 -5.51 26.00 -13.25
C THR A 548 -4.30 25.11 -12.94
N VAL A 549 -3.40 24.94 -13.91
CA VAL A 549 -2.19 24.11 -13.75
C VAL A 549 -1.30 24.70 -12.66
N THR A 550 -1.04 26.01 -12.68
CA THR A 550 -0.20 26.67 -11.68
C THR A 550 -0.80 26.56 -10.28
N ALA A 551 -2.12 26.73 -10.14
CA ALA A 551 -2.80 26.61 -8.86
C ALA A 551 -2.69 25.17 -8.28
N ILE A 552 -2.93 24.14 -9.10
CA ILE A 552 -2.81 22.74 -8.68
C ILE A 552 -1.35 22.41 -8.35
N MET A 553 -0.39 22.81 -9.19
CA MET A 553 1.03 22.56 -8.95
C MET A 553 1.53 23.27 -7.68
N ALA A 554 1.13 24.53 -7.46
CA ALA A 554 1.47 25.27 -6.24
C ALA A 554 0.92 24.61 -4.98
N GLY A 555 -0.24 23.94 -5.06
CA GLY A 555 -0.82 23.17 -3.95
C GLY A 555 -0.15 21.81 -3.72
N LEU A 556 0.31 21.15 -4.79
CA LEU A 556 0.87 19.79 -4.69
C LEU A 556 2.38 19.78 -4.44
N LEU A 557 3.13 20.73 -4.97
CA LEU A 557 4.59 20.77 -4.84
C LEU A 557 5.07 20.78 -3.37
N PRO A 558 4.48 21.54 -2.42
CA PRO A 558 4.91 21.51 -1.03
C PRO A 558 4.74 20.12 -0.38
N ILE A 559 3.79 19.31 -0.83
CA ILE A 559 3.56 17.95 -0.33
C ILE A 559 4.79 17.07 -0.60
N MET A 560 5.51 17.30 -1.70
CA MET A 560 6.71 16.50 -2.05
C MET A 560 7.85 16.67 -1.05
N TRP A 561 7.89 17.78 -0.31
CA TRP A 561 8.88 18.06 0.75
C TRP A 561 8.33 17.85 2.16
N SER A 562 7.08 17.40 2.31
CA SER A 562 6.51 17.13 3.63
C SER A 562 7.22 15.98 4.34
N HIS A 563 7.26 16.03 5.67
CA HIS A 563 7.83 15.01 6.56
C HIS A 563 6.80 14.61 7.61
N GLY A 564 6.96 13.44 8.22
CA GLY A 564 6.11 12.92 9.29
C GLY A 564 5.14 11.83 8.85
N SER A 565 4.32 11.36 9.79
CA SER A 565 3.36 10.27 9.57
C SER A 565 2.41 10.57 8.42
N GLY A 566 2.30 9.65 7.46
CA GLY A 566 1.45 9.79 6.29
C GLY A 566 2.02 10.63 5.15
N ALA A 567 3.16 11.30 5.31
CA ALA A 567 3.79 12.09 4.26
C ALA A 567 4.07 11.24 3.00
N ASP A 568 4.53 10.01 3.18
CA ASP A 568 4.84 9.10 2.06
C ASP A 568 3.59 8.72 1.25
N VAL A 569 2.45 8.53 1.91
CA VAL A 569 1.17 8.29 1.23
C VAL A 569 0.78 9.52 0.41
N MET A 570 0.87 10.72 1.00
CA MET A 570 0.52 11.96 0.32
C MET A 570 1.44 12.26 -0.88
N LYS A 571 2.75 12.01 -0.75
CA LYS A 571 3.72 12.13 -1.86
C LYS A 571 3.36 11.21 -3.01
N ARG A 572 2.94 9.95 -2.73
CA ARG A 572 2.56 8.99 -3.78
C ARG A 572 1.21 9.31 -4.42
N ILE A 573 0.32 10.05 -3.75
CA ILE A 573 -0.89 10.61 -4.38
C ILE A 573 -0.53 11.82 -5.25
N ALA A 574 0.36 12.70 -4.76
CA ALA A 574 0.72 13.94 -5.45
C ALA A 574 1.61 13.71 -6.69
N ALA A 575 2.55 12.76 -6.63
CA ALA A 575 3.51 12.53 -7.71
C ALA A 575 2.86 12.26 -9.08
N PRO A 576 1.92 11.29 -9.24
CA PRO A 576 1.27 11.07 -10.53
C PRO A 576 0.46 12.28 -10.99
N MET A 577 -0.13 13.04 -10.07
CA MET A 577 -0.84 14.28 -10.42
C MET A 577 0.11 15.35 -10.95
N ILE A 578 1.26 15.56 -10.31
CA ILE A 578 2.27 16.54 -10.73
C ILE A 578 2.80 16.19 -12.13
N GLY A 579 3.29 14.95 -12.31
CA GLY A 579 3.82 14.50 -13.59
C GLY A 579 2.78 14.53 -14.71
N GLY A 580 1.57 14.05 -14.41
CA GLY A 580 0.47 13.99 -15.36
C GLY A 580 -0.10 15.35 -15.74
N MET A 581 -0.07 16.34 -14.85
CA MET A 581 -0.49 17.72 -15.18
C MET A 581 0.41 18.36 -16.24
N VAL A 582 1.72 18.09 -16.22
CA VAL A 582 2.65 18.59 -17.25
C VAL A 582 2.25 18.02 -18.62
N THR A 583 2.10 16.70 -18.73
CA THR A 583 1.73 16.06 -20.01
C THR A 583 0.29 16.37 -20.42
N SER A 584 -0.66 16.46 -19.50
CA SER A 584 -2.03 16.92 -19.77
C SER A 584 -2.05 18.34 -20.34
N THR A 585 -1.14 19.22 -19.92
CA THR A 585 -1.04 20.57 -20.48
C THR A 585 -0.55 20.54 -21.91
N VAL A 586 0.50 19.76 -22.20
CA VAL A 586 1.01 19.59 -23.58
C VAL A 586 -0.08 18.98 -24.47
N LEU A 587 -0.80 17.95 -23.99
CA LEU A 587 -1.90 17.35 -24.74
C LEU A 587 -2.97 18.38 -25.08
N THR A 588 -3.45 19.11 -24.08
CA THR A 588 -4.56 20.04 -24.23
C THR A 588 -4.21 21.17 -25.20
N LEU A 589 -2.98 21.70 -25.12
CA LEU A 589 -2.55 22.85 -25.91
C LEU A 589 -1.98 22.47 -27.29
N ALA A 590 -1.51 21.24 -27.50
CA ALA A 590 -0.90 20.83 -28.75
C ALA A 590 -1.67 19.71 -29.47
N VAL A 591 -1.96 18.60 -28.78
CA VAL A 591 -2.47 17.40 -29.43
C VAL A 591 -3.97 17.50 -29.73
N ILE A 592 -4.78 18.03 -28.79
CA ILE A 592 -6.22 18.22 -29.04
C ILE A 592 -6.50 19.13 -30.23
N PRO A 593 -5.88 20.33 -30.38
CA PRO A 593 -6.03 21.14 -31.58
C PRO A 593 -5.65 20.41 -32.87
N ALA A 594 -4.59 19.60 -32.87
CA ALA A 594 -4.18 18.80 -34.03
C ALA A 594 -5.21 17.73 -34.43
N ILE A 595 -5.73 16.99 -33.44
CA ILE A 595 -6.76 15.97 -33.68
C ILE A 595 -8.06 16.63 -34.16
N TYR A 596 -8.47 17.71 -33.50
CA TYR A 596 -9.66 18.45 -33.87
C TYR A 596 -9.57 19.01 -35.30
N ALA A 597 -8.41 19.54 -35.70
CA ALA A 597 -8.16 20.00 -37.07
C ALA A 597 -8.30 18.90 -38.11
N LEU A 598 -7.76 17.71 -37.83
CA LEU A 598 -7.90 16.56 -38.74
C LEU A 598 -9.36 16.08 -38.86
N TRP A 599 -10.04 15.98 -37.72
CA TRP A 599 -11.43 15.55 -37.67
C TRP A 599 -12.38 16.49 -38.43
N ARG A 600 -12.29 17.81 -38.18
CA ARG A 600 -13.11 18.80 -38.87
C ARG A 600 -12.76 18.93 -40.37
N ALA A 601 -11.48 18.88 -40.74
CA ALA A 601 -11.05 18.88 -42.13
C ALA A 601 -11.56 17.66 -42.90
N TRP A 602 -11.62 16.50 -42.26
CA TRP A 602 -12.22 15.30 -42.87
C TRP A 602 -13.73 15.46 -43.09
N GLY A 603 -14.46 16.04 -42.14
CA GLY A 603 -15.88 16.35 -42.27
C GLY A 603 -16.18 17.35 -43.41
N MET A 604 -15.40 18.43 -43.53
CA MET A 604 -15.55 19.41 -44.61
C MET A 604 -15.32 18.78 -46.00
N LYS A 605 -14.33 17.89 -46.14
CA LYS A 605 -14.05 17.19 -47.40
C LYS A 605 -15.17 16.24 -47.81
N HIS A 606 -15.83 15.58 -46.86
CA HIS A 606 -16.95 14.69 -47.16
C HIS A 606 -18.24 15.42 -47.50
N SER A 607 -18.49 16.56 -46.80
CA SER A 607 -19.61 17.44 -47.13
C SER A 607 -19.48 18.05 -48.55
N ALA A 608 -18.26 18.49 -48.95
CA ALA A 608 -17.99 18.99 -50.28
C ALA A 608 -18.13 17.91 -51.39
N ARG A 609 -17.79 16.65 -51.11
CA ARG A 609 -18.01 15.52 -52.04
C ARG A 609 -19.48 15.13 -52.16
N GLY A 610 -20.26 15.23 -51.07
CA GLY A 610 -21.69 14.94 -51.05
C GLY A 610 -22.50 16.00 -51.84
N SER A 611 -22.09 17.29 -51.77
CA SER A 611 -22.75 18.37 -52.54
C SER A 611 -22.41 18.34 -54.04
N GLY A 612 -21.30 17.72 -54.44
CA GLY A 612 -20.94 17.52 -55.85
C GLY A 612 -21.70 16.40 -56.56
N LEU A 613 -22.38 15.54 -55.85
CA LEU A 613 -23.22 14.43 -56.39
C LEU A 613 -24.72 14.71 -56.27
N ALA A 614 -25.15 15.78 -55.61
CA ALA A 614 -26.55 16.20 -55.44
C ALA A 614 -26.85 17.52 -56.17
N GLY A 615 -26.41 17.62 -57.43
CA GLY A 615 -26.99 18.55 -58.40
C GLY A 615 -28.39 18.12 -58.81
N GLY A 616 -29.40 18.28 -57.96
CA GLY A 616 -30.76 18.00 -58.29
C GLY A 616 -31.62 17.42 -57.17
N ARG A 617 -31.84 18.23 -56.13
CA ARG A 617 -33.06 18.23 -55.31
C ARG A 617 -32.89 19.21 -54.11
N SER A 618 -33.60 20.32 -54.21
CA SER A 618 -33.86 21.24 -53.13
C SER A 618 -34.69 20.56 -52.04
N GLU A 619 -34.14 20.30 -50.88
CA GLU A 619 -34.93 20.06 -49.67
C GLU A 619 -34.48 20.98 -48.57
N ARG A 620 -35.42 21.82 -48.17
CA ARG A 620 -35.35 22.76 -47.05
C ARG A 620 -35.19 21.92 -45.75
N TRP A 621 -34.12 22.15 -45.05
CA TRP A 621 -34.03 21.71 -43.66
C TRP A 621 -34.54 22.84 -42.76
N THR A 622 -35.73 22.63 -42.19
CA THR A 622 -36.29 23.39 -41.09
C THR A 622 -35.58 23.03 -39.81
N LEU A 623 -35.04 24.02 -39.13
CA LEU A 623 -34.53 23.97 -37.75
C LEU A 623 -35.64 23.61 -36.77
N LYS A 624 -35.39 22.61 -35.94
CA LYS A 624 -35.93 22.49 -34.60
C LYS A 624 -34.79 22.28 -33.61
#